data_63a4b496e52574f60d9a6826241a3e41
#
_entry.id   63a4b496e52574f60d9a6826241a3e41
#
_cell.length_a   1.000
_cell.length_b   1.000
_cell.length_c   1.000
_cell.angle_alpha   90.00
_cell.angle_beta   90.00
_cell.angle_gamma   90.00
#
_symmetry.space_group_name_H-M   'P 1'
#
loop_
_entity.id
_entity.type
_entity.pdbx_description
1 polymer ?
#
loop_
_entity_poly.entity_id
_entity_poly.type
_entity_poly.pdbx_seq_one_letter_code
_entity_poly.pdbx_strand_id
1 'polypeptide(L)'
;LSLHDALPIWVHAEMSKGFHEKLLSFATSLGMGGLGYLEVAEDMSYKGPIDKFIPEEMKGELAEMAGLSAGDTIFFIADKEDKANYYAGHIRTELGEKLNLIEKDAYRFCYVNDFPMFELDPETKQIGFTHNPFSMPQGGLEALNTMDPLEILAYQYDIVCNGVELSSGAVRNHDIEIMKKAFAIAGYRSEEHTSELQSPRY
;
A
#
# COMPACT_ATOMS: atom_id res chain seq x y z
N LEU A 1 -16.79 2.93 12.14
CA LEU A 1 -15.55 2.99 11.37
C LEU A 1 -14.49 3.58 12.29
N SER A 2 -13.43 2.84 12.57
CA SER A 2 -12.26 3.34 13.27
C SER A 2 -11.49 4.26 12.33
N LEU A 3 -10.83 5.29 12.86
CA LEU A 3 -9.90 6.12 12.08
C LEU A 3 -8.73 5.29 11.48
N HIS A 4 -8.54 4.07 11.98
CA HIS A 4 -7.55 3.11 11.44
C HIS A 4 -7.96 2.49 10.09
N ASP A 5 -9.23 2.62 9.68
CA ASP A 5 -9.76 2.07 8.43
C ASP A 5 -9.86 3.14 7.32
N ALA A 6 -9.32 4.32 7.54
CA ALA A 6 -9.34 5.42 6.58
C ALA A 6 -7.92 5.91 6.29
N LEU A 7 -7.59 6.03 5.00
CA LEU A 7 -6.34 6.63 4.53
C LEU A 7 -6.58 8.09 4.17
N PRO A 8 -6.06 9.06 4.94
CA PRO A 8 -6.14 10.46 4.59
C PRO A 8 -5.09 10.84 3.54
N ILE A 9 -5.50 11.63 2.57
CA ILE A 9 -4.61 12.31 1.62
C ILE A 9 -4.89 13.80 1.72
N TRP A 10 -3.87 14.61 1.97
CA TRP A 10 -4.05 16.05 2.01
C TRP A 10 -3.15 16.77 1.01
N VAL A 11 -3.57 17.94 0.59
CA VAL A 11 -2.86 18.78 -0.36
C VAL A 11 -3.13 20.24 -0.07
N HIS A 12 -2.07 21.06 -0.13
CA HIS A 12 -2.18 22.51 -0.05
C HIS A 12 -2.41 23.08 -1.44
N ALA A 13 -3.68 23.28 -1.81
CA ALA A 13 -4.07 23.87 -3.09
C ALA A 13 -5.50 24.37 -3.04
N GLU A 14 -5.75 25.54 -3.61
CA GLU A 14 -7.11 26.01 -3.85
C GLU A 14 -7.78 25.16 -4.93
N MET A 15 -8.93 24.60 -4.58
CA MET A 15 -9.70 23.75 -5.48
C MET A 15 -11.09 24.33 -5.70
N SER A 16 -11.52 24.39 -6.95
CA SER A 16 -12.88 24.80 -7.29
C SER A 16 -13.88 23.68 -7.01
N LYS A 17 -15.15 24.04 -6.81
CA LYS A 17 -16.23 23.05 -6.71
C LYS A 17 -16.24 22.07 -7.89
N GLY A 18 -16.01 22.56 -9.12
CA GLY A 18 -15.92 21.72 -10.31
C GLY A 18 -14.73 20.76 -10.30
N PHE A 19 -13.66 21.09 -9.60
CA PHE A 19 -12.54 20.17 -9.39
C PHE A 19 -12.96 18.99 -8.49
N HIS A 20 -13.61 19.27 -7.36
CA HIS A 20 -14.10 18.23 -6.46
C HIS A 20 -15.12 17.30 -7.14
N GLU A 21 -16.01 17.84 -7.97
CA GLU A 21 -16.97 17.05 -8.74
C GLU A 21 -16.28 16.11 -9.75
N LYS A 22 -15.22 16.56 -10.42
CA LYS A 22 -14.42 15.73 -11.33
C LYS A 22 -13.65 14.66 -10.57
N LEU A 23 -13.06 15.00 -9.44
CA LEU A 23 -12.33 14.05 -8.62
C LEU A 23 -13.27 12.98 -8.03
N LEU A 24 -14.47 13.36 -7.60
CA LEU A 24 -15.51 12.42 -7.18
C LEU A 24 -15.93 11.50 -8.33
N SER A 25 -16.10 12.03 -9.54
CA SER A 25 -16.41 11.22 -10.73
C SER A 25 -15.31 10.23 -11.04
N PHE A 26 -14.05 10.64 -10.92
CA PHE A 26 -12.90 9.76 -11.07
C PHE A 26 -12.89 8.67 -10.00
N ALA A 27 -13.05 9.01 -8.72
CA ALA A 27 -13.15 8.06 -7.62
C ALA A 27 -14.27 7.02 -7.85
N THR A 28 -15.43 7.47 -8.30
CA THR A 28 -16.55 6.58 -8.63
C THR A 28 -16.22 5.65 -9.79
N SER A 29 -15.48 6.10 -10.80
CA SER A 29 -15.04 5.27 -11.93
C SER A 29 -14.06 4.15 -11.51
N LEU A 30 -13.36 4.33 -10.40
CA LEU A 30 -12.51 3.30 -9.77
C LEU A 30 -13.32 2.27 -8.96
N GLY A 31 -14.62 2.53 -8.73
CA GLY A 31 -15.50 1.69 -7.93
C GLY A 31 -15.71 2.16 -6.48
N MET A 32 -15.26 3.38 -6.13
CA MET A 32 -15.55 3.96 -4.82
C MET A 32 -17.02 4.35 -4.70
N GLY A 33 -17.61 4.15 -3.52
CA GLY A 33 -18.99 4.60 -3.22
C GLY A 33 -19.13 6.12 -3.02
N GLY A 34 -18.00 6.81 -2.85
CA GLY A 34 -17.91 8.27 -2.64
C GLY A 34 -16.50 8.67 -2.23
N LEU A 35 -16.26 9.97 -2.19
CA LEU A 35 -15.01 10.56 -1.73
C LEU A 35 -15.35 11.71 -0.77
N GLY A 36 -15.10 11.50 0.52
CA GLY A 36 -15.26 12.52 1.55
C GLY A 36 -14.09 13.50 1.52
N TYR A 37 -14.35 14.77 1.77
CA TYR A 37 -13.29 15.76 1.91
C TYR A 37 -13.65 16.87 2.89
N LEU A 38 -12.63 17.55 3.41
CA LEU A 38 -12.70 18.77 4.20
C LEU A 38 -11.68 19.78 3.66
N GLU A 39 -12.11 20.99 3.45
CA GLU A 39 -11.25 22.15 3.19
C GLU A 39 -10.98 22.87 4.52
N VAL A 40 -9.74 23.23 4.78
CA VAL A 40 -9.32 23.98 5.97
C VAL A 40 -9.34 25.48 5.64
N ALA A 41 -10.25 26.22 6.25
CA ALA A 41 -10.37 27.65 6.05
C ALA A 41 -9.25 28.40 6.80
N GLU A 42 -9.12 29.71 6.52
CA GLU A 42 -8.10 30.60 7.15
C GLU A 42 -8.19 30.65 8.70
N ASP A 43 -9.38 30.49 9.24
CA ASP A 43 -9.64 30.44 10.67
C ASP A 43 -9.54 29.03 11.27
N MET A 44 -8.99 28.08 10.50
CA MET A 44 -8.88 26.66 10.84
C MET A 44 -10.23 25.93 10.99
N SER A 45 -11.35 26.56 10.60
CA SER A 45 -12.62 25.85 10.50
C SER A 45 -12.64 24.94 9.27
N TYR A 46 -13.45 23.89 9.34
CA TYR A 46 -13.60 22.95 8.21
C TYR A 46 -14.83 23.27 7.36
N LYS A 47 -14.70 23.05 6.06
CA LYS A 47 -15.79 23.13 5.08
C LYS A 47 -15.75 21.89 4.21
N GLY A 48 -16.90 21.26 4.00
CA GLY A 48 -16.98 20.10 3.11
C GLY A 48 -18.16 19.19 3.42
N PRO A 49 -18.40 18.19 2.58
CA PRO A 49 -19.58 17.34 2.68
C PRO A 49 -19.62 16.50 3.96
N ILE A 50 -18.45 16.23 4.57
CA ILE A 50 -18.36 15.40 5.78
C ILE A 50 -18.16 16.19 7.07
N ASP A 51 -18.04 17.53 7.02
CA ASP A 51 -17.82 18.36 8.22
C ASP A 51 -18.87 18.09 9.32
N LYS A 52 -20.12 17.97 8.93
CA LYS A 52 -21.24 17.69 9.85
C LYS A 52 -21.15 16.34 10.57
N PHE A 53 -20.27 15.44 10.12
CA PHE A 53 -20.06 14.13 10.73
C PHE A 53 -18.82 14.07 11.62
N ILE A 54 -18.02 15.14 11.65
CA ILE A 54 -16.83 15.24 12.52
C ILE A 54 -17.24 15.98 13.78
N PRO A 55 -17.18 15.34 14.96
CA PRO A 55 -17.42 16.00 16.23
C PRO A 55 -16.49 17.19 16.44
N GLU A 56 -16.99 18.28 17.03
CA GLU A 56 -16.19 19.50 17.22
C GLU A 56 -14.92 19.27 18.03
N GLU A 57 -15.01 18.43 19.04
CA GLU A 57 -13.87 18.03 19.89
C GLU A 57 -12.78 17.27 19.13
N MET A 58 -13.10 16.62 18.02
CA MET A 58 -12.14 15.86 17.20
C MET A 58 -11.46 16.71 16.12
N LYS A 59 -11.97 17.90 15.81
CA LYS A 59 -11.44 18.73 14.73
C LYS A 59 -10.01 19.18 14.98
N GLY A 60 -9.70 19.56 16.22
CA GLY A 60 -8.34 19.95 16.62
C GLY A 60 -7.36 18.78 16.54
N GLU A 61 -7.77 17.61 17.03
CA GLU A 61 -6.99 16.39 16.98
C GLU A 61 -6.69 15.96 15.54
N LEU A 62 -7.70 16.04 14.66
CA LEU A 62 -7.52 15.76 13.22
C LEU A 62 -6.49 16.69 12.57
N ALA A 63 -6.57 18.00 12.88
CA ALA A 63 -5.61 18.97 12.35
C ALA A 63 -4.17 18.65 12.82
N GLU A 64 -3.99 18.31 14.09
CA GLU A 64 -2.68 17.97 14.66
C GLU A 64 -2.14 16.65 14.06
N MET A 65 -2.95 15.59 14.03
CA MET A 65 -2.54 14.28 13.51
C MET A 65 -2.14 14.31 12.03
N ALA A 66 -2.88 15.07 11.22
CA ALA A 66 -2.63 15.17 9.79
C ALA A 66 -1.68 16.34 9.42
N GLY A 67 -1.26 17.17 10.39
CA GLY A 67 -0.41 18.33 10.16
C GLY A 67 -1.06 19.38 9.26
N LEU A 68 -2.39 19.57 9.36
CA LEU A 68 -3.15 20.45 8.49
C LEU A 68 -2.90 21.93 8.78
N SER A 69 -2.87 22.71 7.74
CA SER A 69 -2.76 24.16 7.74
C SER A 69 -3.91 24.81 6.98
N ALA A 70 -4.13 26.09 7.20
CA ALA A 70 -5.12 26.85 6.43
C ALA A 70 -4.82 26.75 4.92
N GLY A 71 -5.83 26.54 4.11
CA GLY A 71 -5.71 26.31 2.67
C GLY A 71 -5.49 24.84 2.25
N ASP A 72 -5.37 23.94 3.22
CA ASP A 72 -5.29 22.50 2.91
C ASP A 72 -6.66 21.90 2.62
N THR A 73 -6.67 20.89 1.79
CA THR A 73 -7.82 19.99 1.63
C THR A 73 -7.41 18.58 1.96
N ILE A 74 -8.15 17.93 2.86
CA ILE A 74 -7.96 16.54 3.22
C ILE A 74 -9.08 15.68 2.63
N PHE A 75 -8.71 14.57 2.00
CA PHE A 75 -9.61 13.56 1.44
C PHE A 75 -9.58 12.30 2.29
N PHE A 76 -10.73 11.65 2.42
CA PHE A 76 -10.89 10.46 3.23
C PHE A 76 -11.30 9.28 2.35
N ILE A 77 -10.53 8.22 2.45
CA ILE A 77 -10.74 6.97 1.72
C ILE A 77 -10.93 5.88 2.75
N ALA A 78 -12.14 5.32 2.82
CA ALA A 78 -12.53 4.31 3.77
C ALA A 78 -13.11 3.09 3.05
N ASP A 79 -12.41 1.97 3.11
CA ASP A 79 -12.81 0.66 2.57
C ASP A 79 -11.97 -0.41 3.29
N LYS A 80 -12.10 -1.67 2.88
CA LYS A 80 -11.14 -2.71 3.26
C LYS A 80 -9.72 -2.28 2.86
N GLU A 81 -8.74 -2.68 3.64
CA GLU A 81 -7.35 -2.22 3.51
C GLU A 81 -6.82 -2.26 2.07
N ASP A 82 -6.94 -3.40 1.39
CA ASP A 82 -6.46 -3.56 0.01
C ASP A 82 -7.10 -2.55 -0.95
N LYS A 83 -8.42 -2.35 -0.83
CA LYS A 83 -9.15 -1.38 -1.64
C LYS A 83 -8.81 0.06 -1.27
N ALA A 84 -8.68 0.35 0.03
CA ALA A 84 -8.32 1.68 0.49
C ALA A 84 -6.94 2.07 -0.05
N ASN A 85 -5.96 1.17 0.02
CA ASN A 85 -4.63 1.36 -0.55
C ASN A 85 -4.66 1.59 -2.07
N TYR A 86 -5.43 0.77 -2.79
CA TYR A 86 -5.61 0.92 -4.24
C TYR A 86 -6.20 2.28 -4.59
N TYR A 87 -7.29 2.68 -3.96
CA TYR A 87 -7.95 3.96 -4.21
C TYR A 87 -7.06 5.15 -3.82
N ALA A 88 -6.38 5.07 -2.68
CA ALA A 88 -5.49 6.12 -2.22
C ALA A 88 -4.35 6.38 -3.20
N GLY A 89 -3.73 5.33 -3.74
CA GLY A 89 -2.70 5.43 -4.76
C GLY A 89 -3.18 6.18 -6.00
N HIS A 90 -4.37 5.83 -6.51
CA HIS A 90 -4.95 6.48 -7.68
C HIS A 90 -5.38 7.93 -7.43
N ILE A 91 -6.04 8.21 -6.30
CA ILE A 91 -6.45 9.58 -5.93
C ILE A 91 -5.21 10.47 -5.74
N ARG A 92 -4.16 9.99 -5.09
CA ARG A 92 -2.89 10.71 -4.92
C ARG A 92 -2.29 11.09 -6.28
N THR A 93 -2.23 10.15 -7.21
CA THR A 93 -1.67 10.38 -8.55
C THR A 93 -2.51 11.39 -9.34
N GLU A 94 -3.84 11.23 -9.34
CA GLU A 94 -4.77 12.16 -10.01
C GLU A 94 -4.65 13.59 -9.46
N LEU A 95 -4.57 13.75 -8.13
CA LEU A 95 -4.32 15.05 -7.50
C LEU A 95 -2.97 15.63 -7.95
N GLY A 96 -1.91 14.83 -7.93
CA GLY A 96 -0.57 15.24 -8.36
C GLY A 96 -0.55 15.76 -9.80
N GLU A 97 -1.22 15.06 -10.70
CA GLU A 97 -1.31 15.44 -12.11
C GLU A 97 -2.18 16.68 -12.34
N LYS A 98 -3.40 16.68 -11.81
CA LYS A 98 -4.37 17.77 -12.06
C LYS A 98 -3.99 19.08 -11.41
N LEU A 99 -3.28 19.04 -10.29
CA LEU A 99 -2.77 20.21 -9.60
C LEU A 99 -1.33 20.58 -10.01
N ASN A 100 -0.75 19.83 -10.96
CA ASN A 100 0.62 20.03 -11.45
C ASN A 100 1.68 20.01 -10.32
N LEU A 101 1.51 19.10 -9.36
CA LEU A 101 2.39 18.94 -8.20
C LEU A 101 3.52 17.93 -8.45
N ILE A 102 3.42 17.16 -9.54
CA ILE A 102 4.46 16.19 -9.93
C ILE A 102 5.67 16.96 -10.46
N GLU A 103 6.82 16.73 -9.85
CA GLU A 103 8.08 17.31 -10.31
C GLU A 103 8.39 16.85 -11.74
N LYS A 104 8.80 17.81 -12.57
CA LYS A 104 9.23 17.54 -13.95
C LYS A 104 10.76 17.52 -14.02
N ASP A 105 11.30 16.74 -14.96
CA ASP A 105 12.72 16.63 -15.21
C ASP A 105 13.55 16.24 -13.98
N ALA A 106 12.95 15.48 -13.06
CA ALA A 106 13.59 14.98 -11.87
C ALA A 106 13.50 13.46 -11.78
N TYR A 107 14.55 12.81 -11.27
CA TYR A 107 14.56 11.39 -10.96
C TYR A 107 14.47 11.21 -9.44
N ARG A 108 13.40 10.57 -8.99
CA ARG A 108 13.15 10.26 -7.58
C ARG A 108 13.16 8.76 -7.37
N PHE A 109 14.14 8.30 -6.60
CA PHE A 109 14.33 6.87 -6.34
C PHE A 109 13.79 6.52 -4.95
N CYS A 110 13.20 5.34 -4.85
CA CYS A 110 12.90 4.72 -3.57
C CYS A 110 13.13 3.21 -3.64
N TYR A 111 13.31 2.61 -2.47
CA TYR A 111 13.23 1.16 -2.31
C TYR A 111 11.86 0.80 -1.76
N VAL A 112 11.28 -0.26 -2.33
CA VAL A 112 10.15 -0.97 -1.75
C VAL A 112 10.70 -2.24 -1.12
N ASN A 113 10.50 -2.42 0.18
CA ASN A 113 11.05 -3.53 0.96
C ASN A 113 9.93 -4.29 1.67
N ASP A 114 10.32 -5.33 2.38
CA ASP A 114 9.45 -6.07 3.29
C ASP A 114 8.22 -6.67 2.59
N PHE A 115 8.48 -7.31 1.45
CA PHE A 115 7.43 -8.04 0.74
C PHE A 115 6.95 -9.23 1.57
N PRO A 116 5.64 -9.53 1.58
CA PRO A 116 5.12 -10.77 2.13
C PRO A 116 5.82 -11.99 1.50
N MET A 117 6.20 -12.97 2.30
CA MET A 117 6.77 -14.21 1.80
C MET A 117 5.71 -15.09 1.14
N PHE A 118 4.52 -15.10 1.75
CA PHE A 118 3.39 -15.93 1.35
C PHE A 118 2.13 -15.09 1.17
N GLU A 119 1.23 -15.59 0.35
CA GLU A 119 -0.11 -15.05 0.17
C GLU A 119 -1.16 -16.16 0.19
N LEU A 120 -2.39 -15.80 0.46
CA LEU A 120 -3.52 -16.70 0.37
C LEU A 120 -4.17 -16.54 -1.00
N ASP A 121 -4.16 -17.60 -1.81
CA ASP A 121 -4.87 -17.60 -3.08
C ASP A 121 -6.37 -17.38 -2.83
N PRO A 122 -6.98 -16.37 -3.45
CA PRO A 122 -8.35 -15.98 -3.18
C PRO A 122 -9.38 -17.04 -3.63
N GLU A 123 -9.04 -17.89 -4.60
CA GLU A 123 -9.93 -18.91 -5.15
C GLU A 123 -9.74 -20.25 -4.44
N THR A 124 -8.50 -20.74 -4.37
CA THR A 124 -8.19 -22.06 -3.81
C THR A 124 -8.07 -22.07 -2.30
N LYS A 125 -7.88 -20.90 -1.68
CA LYS A 125 -7.59 -20.74 -0.25
C LYS A 125 -6.32 -21.47 0.21
N GLN A 126 -5.42 -21.72 -0.71
CA GLN A 126 -4.11 -22.30 -0.42
C GLN A 126 -3.07 -21.19 -0.21
N ILE A 127 -2.11 -21.45 0.65
CA ILE A 127 -0.96 -20.57 0.85
C ILE A 127 0.03 -20.85 -0.28
N GLY A 128 0.45 -19.80 -0.98
CA GLY A 128 1.48 -19.82 -2.01
C GLY A 128 2.56 -18.78 -1.75
N PHE A 129 3.63 -18.81 -2.54
CA PHE A 129 4.62 -17.74 -2.52
C PHE A 129 4.09 -16.52 -3.26
N THR A 130 4.26 -15.34 -2.66
CA THR A 130 3.84 -14.06 -3.27
C THR A 130 4.67 -13.72 -4.50
N HIS A 131 6.01 -13.86 -4.40
CA HIS A 131 6.96 -13.49 -5.45
C HIS A 131 8.02 -14.59 -5.63
N ASN A 132 9.26 -14.31 -5.20
CA ASN A 132 10.38 -15.22 -5.40
C ASN A 132 10.49 -16.25 -4.26
N PRO A 133 10.24 -17.54 -4.52
CA PRO A 133 10.27 -18.60 -3.51
C PRO A 133 11.66 -18.85 -2.92
N PHE A 134 12.71 -18.38 -3.59
CA PHE A 134 14.10 -18.55 -3.16
C PHE A 134 14.61 -17.37 -2.33
N SER A 135 13.73 -16.50 -1.88
CA SER A 135 14.08 -15.40 -0.97
C SER A 135 14.24 -15.90 0.45
N MET A 136 15.12 -15.27 1.22
CA MET A 136 15.27 -15.53 2.63
C MET A 136 14.10 -14.93 3.40
N PRO A 137 13.35 -15.73 4.19
CA PRO A 137 12.35 -15.18 5.10
C PRO A 137 12.99 -14.40 6.24
N GLN A 138 12.38 -13.30 6.64
CA GLN A 138 12.78 -12.57 7.85
C GLN A 138 12.50 -13.44 9.07
N GLY A 139 13.45 -13.48 10.00
CA GLY A 139 13.37 -14.40 11.15
C GLY A 139 13.73 -15.86 10.83
N GLY A 140 14.01 -16.21 9.58
CA GLY A 140 14.55 -17.51 9.19
C GLY A 140 13.66 -18.70 9.59
N LEU A 141 14.28 -19.77 10.05
CA LEU A 141 13.58 -21.01 10.43
C LEU A 141 12.64 -20.83 11.62
N GLU A 142 12.97 -19.94 12.55
CA GLU A 142 12.15 -19.66 13.72
C GLU A 142 10.81 -19.06 13.30
N ALA A 143 10.81 -18.05 12.45
CA ALA A 143 9.60 -17.44 11.92
C ALA A 143 8.72 -18.48 11.20
N LEU A 144 9.31 -19.31 10.33
CA LEU A 144 8.58 -20.37 9.63
C LEU A 144 7.97 -21.45 10.55
N ASN A 145 8.44 -21.56 11.79
CA ASN A 145 7.92 -22.53 12.75
C ASN A 145 6.89 -21.94 13.73
N THR A 146 6.92 -20.63 13.97
CA THR A 146 6.19 -20.02 15.08
C THR A 146 5.20 -18.93 14.68
N MET A 147 5.39 -18.29 13.51
CA MET A 147 4.53 -17.21 13.04
C MET A 147 3.42 -17.73 12.11
N ASP A 148 2.37 -16.94 11.97
CA ASP A 148 1.43 -17.14 10.87
C ASP A 148 2.17 -16.93 9.54
N PRO A 149 2.10 -17.88 8.60
CA PRO A 149 2.76 -17.73 7.30
C PRO A 149 2.43 -16.43 6.58
N LEU A 150 1.21 -15.91 6.71
CA LEU A 150 0.77 -14.68 6.05
C LEU A 150 1.36 -13.41 6.67
N GLU A 151 1.96 -13.50 7.86
CA GLU A 151 2.66 -12.41 8.53
C GLU A 151 4.18 -12.42 8.28
N ILE A 152 4.70 -13.48 7.64
CA ILE A 152 6.14 -13.60 7.38
C ILE A 152 6.53 -12.76 6.19
N LEU A 153 7.50 -11.86 6.40
CA LEU A 153 8.10 -11.05 5.35
C LEU A 153 9.33 -11.74 4.77
N ALA A 154 9.66 -11.40 3.54
CA ALA A 154 10.89 -11.83 2.87
C ALA A 154 11.87 -10.67 2.70
N TYR A 155 13.17 -10.97 2.68
CA TYR A 155 14.19 -10.00 2.27
C TYR A 155 14.19 -9.86 0.74
N GLN A 156 13.11 -9.24 0.26
CA GLN A 156 12.94 -8.84 -1.14
C GLN A 156 12.90 -7.32 -1.21
N TYR A 157 13.32 -6.77 -2.32
CA TYR A 157 13.34 -5.33 -2.54
C TYR A 157 13.26 -4.99 -4.02
N ASP A 158 12.59 -3.87 -4.30
CA ASP A 158 12.57 -3.27 -5.62
C ASP A 158 13.19 -1.88 -5.55
N ILE A 159 13.93 -1.49 -6.57
CA ILE A 159 14.31 -0.11 -6.79
C ILE A 159 13.34 0.51 -7.79
N VAL A 160 12.73 1.59 -7.39
CA VAL A 160 11.69 2.30 -8.14
C VAL A 160 12.16 3.72 -8.43
N CYS A 161 11.94 4.19 -9.64
CA CYS A 161 12.17 5.58 -10.04
C CYS A 161 10.90 6.16 -10.64
N ASN A 162 10.39 7.25 -10.07
CA ASN A 162 9.19 7.95 -10.55
C ASN A 162 7.99 7.01 -10.74
N GLY A 163 7.81 6.03 -9.86
CA GLY A 163 6.73 5.05 -9.93
C GLY A 163 6.97 3.88 -10.90
N VAL A 164 8.15 3.80 -11.52
CA VAL A 164 8.53 2.70 -12.41
C VAL A 164 9.56 1.82 -11.71
N GLU A 165 9.26 0.53 -11.57
CA GLU A 165 10.20 -0.47 -11.10
C GLU A 165 11.34 -0.62 -12.12
N LEU A 166 12.57 -0.35 -11.68
CA LEU A 166 13.76 -0.49 -12.51
C LEU A 166 14.43 -1.86 -12.36
N SER A 167 14.38 -2.41 -11.17
CA SER A 167 14.99 -3.71 -10.85
C SER A 167 14.41 -4.25 -9.56
N SER A 168 14.34 -5.57 -9.47
CA SER A 168 13.99 -6.30 -8.26
C SER A 168 15.15 -7.16 -7.78
N GLY A 169 15.16 -7.49 -6.51
CA GLY A 169 16.18 -8.34 -5.90
C GLY A 169 15.71 -9.01 -4.62
N ALA A 170 16.54 -9.93 -4.16
CA ALA A 170 16.31 -10.62 -2.88
C ALA A 170 17.62 -11.09 -2.27
N VAL A 171 17.65 -11.19 -0.94
CA VAL A 171 18.64 -12.03 -0.26
C VAL A 171 18.26 -13.48 -0.50
N ARG A 172 19.12 -14.22 -1.18
CA ARG A 172 18.84 -15.61 -1.53
C ARG A 172 18.90 -16.52 -0.30
N ASN A 173 17.88 -17.36 -0.21
CA ASN A 173 17.88 -18.44 0.77
C ASN A 173 18.89 -19.52 0.36
N HIS A 174 19.93 -19.69 1.16
CA HIS A 174 21.00 -20.68 0.96
C HIS A 174 20.93 -21.81 1.99
N ASP A 175 19.98 -21.73 2.93
CA ASP A 175 19.77 -22.75 3.95
C ASP A 175 18.72 -23.76 3.49
N ILE A 176 19.12 -25.02 3.41
CA ILE A 176 18.27 -26.11 2.90
C ILE A 176 17.09 -26.39 3.82
N GLU A 177 17.25 -26.26 5.14
CA GLU A 177 16.18 -26.51 6.10
C GLU A 177 15.12 -25.41 6.04
N ILE A 178 15.55 -24.15 5.95
CA ILE A 178 14.65 -23.01 5.73
C ILE A 178 13.90 -23.18 4.41
N MET A 179 14.61 -23.55 3.35
CA MET A 179 14.00 -23.74 2.03
C MET A 179 12.94 -24.84 2.03
N LYS A 180 13.28 -26.03 2.54
CA LYS A 180 12.33 -27.15 2.66
C LYS A 180 11.08 -26.77 3.46
N LYS A 181 11.27 -26.06 4.58
CA LYS A 181 10.15 -25.63 5.42
C LYS A 181 9.27 -24.62 4.69
N ALA A 182 9.84 -23.62 4.00
CA ALA A 182 9.08 -22.63 3.23
C ALA A 182 8.27 -23.30 2.11
N PHE A 183 8.88 -24.21 1.35
CA PHE A 183 8.17 -24.95 0.30
C PHE A 183 7.06 -25.85 0.86
N ALA A 184 7.27 -26.48 2.02
CA ALA A 184 6.25 -27.28 2.68
C ALA A 184 5.03 -26.44 3.10
N ILE A 185 5.24 -25.21 3.60
CA ILE A 185 4.16 -24.26 3.93
C ILE A 185 3.35 -23.89 2.68
N ALA A 186 4.01 -23.68 1.55
CA ALA A 186 3.38 -23.39 0.27
C ALA A 186 2.78 -24.64 -0.44
N GLY A 187 2.72 -25.79 0.27
CA GLY A 187 2.07 -27.00 -0.23
C GLY A 187 2.90 -27.85 -1.20
N TYR A 188 4.16 -27.50 -1.43
CA TYR A 188 5.06 -28.32 -2.27
C TYR A 188 5.60 -29.50 -1.50
N ARG A 189 5.46 -30.71 -2.04
CA ARG A 189 6.02 -31.92 -1.46
C ARG A 189 7.46 -32.13 -1.93
N SER A 190 8.35 -32.48 -1.00
CA SER A 190 9.81 -32.60 -1.24
C SER A 190 10.19 -33.65 -2.31
N GLU A 191 9.29 -34.54 -2.68
CA GLU A 191 9.57 -35.62 -3.63
C GLU A 191 9.31 -35.25 -5.10
N GLU A 192 8.49 -34.22 -5.36
CA GLU A 192 8.09 -33.85 -6.74
C GLU A 192 9.01 -32.80 -7.39
N HIS A 193 9.84 -32.08 -6.62
CA HIS A 193 10.58 -30.92 -7.11
C HIS A 193 12.11 -30.98 -6.96
N THR A 194 12.67 -32.12 -6.59
CA THR A 194 14.15 -32.28 -6.57
C THR A 194 14.79 -32.11 -7.95
N SER A 195 14.03 -32.24 -9.03
CA SER A 195 14.52 -32.00 -10.39
C SER A 195 14.49 -30.53 -10.80
N GLU A 196 13.61 -29.69 -10.21
CA GLU A 196 13.50 -28.25 -10.52
C GLU A 196 14.44 -27.38 -9.69
N LEU A 197 14.92 -27.88 -8.54
CA LEU A 197 15.92 -27.24 -7.70
C LEU A 197 17.36 -27.35 -8.27
N GLN A 198 17.56 -28.11 -9.34
CA GLN A 198 18.83 -28.13 -10.04
C GLN A 198 18.91 -26.92 -10.94
N SER A 199 19.57 -25.87 -10.46
CA SER A 199 20.01 -24.74 -11.28
C SER A 199 20.67 -25.28 -12.56
N PRO A 200 20.35 -24.78 -13.75
CA PRO A 200 21.08 -25.14 -14.94
C PRO A 200 22.57 -24.85 -14.70
N ARG A 201 23.41 -25.84 -14.84
CA ARG A 201 24.85 -25.63 -14.87
C ARG A 201 25.16 -24.93 -16.19
N TYR A 202 25.56 -23.68 -16.12
CA TYR A 202 26.31 -23.00 -17.15
C TYR A 202 27.77 -22.91 -16.73
#